data_adaf68d989e5ed5da4d2293eddf87d5d
#
_entry.id   adaf68d989e5ed5da4d2293eddf87d5d
#
_cell.length_a   1.000
_cell.length_b   1.000
_cell.length_c   1.000
_cell.angle_alpha   90.00
_cell.angle_beta   90.00
_cell.angle_gamma   90.00
#
_symmetry.space_group_name_H-M   'P 1'
#
loop_
_entity.id
_entity.type
_entity.pdbx_description
1 polymer ?
#
loop_
_entity_poly.entity_id
_entity_poly.type
_entity_poly.pdbx_seq_one_letter_code
_entity_poly.pdbx_strand_id
1 'polypeptide(L)'
;MAIAANIGDCAINLYDCACTDSVVGITPSTAHSNKYLNFYLNNRKDVFRYIAPEGAQKNINVEFLESLPIVTPPLPEQRKIAEILGTWDRAIETQQQLINSLTRRKKALMQQLLTGKTRLPGFEGAWKLIKIGDLFEEIKRPVNWNEGNLYDLVSVRRRSGGFFFRTPLYGREIKTKKMFITRNGDFVISKMQVVHGAMAMTPPKFHEGHVSGSYITLIPKDPSIFHVPFFDWLSRTRRLYHLALISSHGVIIEKMTFVLKDFYNNSISIPPNIEEQQAITNILATCDDELALHTQHLDSLRQQKRGLMQQLLTGKIRVITYE
;
A
#
# COMPACT_ATOMS: atom_id res chain seq x y z
N MET A 1 -16.57 -19.62 -17.62
CA MET A 1 -15.65 -18.62 -18.18
C MET A 1 -16.41 -17.36 -18.55
N ALA A 2 -15.94 -16.19 -18.17
CA ALA A 2 -16.51 -14.92 -18.60
C ALA A 2 -16.13 -14.61 -20.05
N ILE A 3 -17.13 -14.26 -20.88
CA ILE A 3 -16.99 -13.94 -22.31
C ILE A 3 -17.21 -12.47 -22.59
N ALA A 4 -17.70 -11.70 -21.61
CA ALA A 4 -17.90 -10.25 -21.65
C ALA A 4 -17.29 -9.60 -20.41
N ALA A 5 -17.09 -8.27 -20.42
CA ALA A 5 -16.53 -7.47 -19.34
C ALA A 5 -15.15 -7.97 -18.86
N ASN A 6 -15.10 -9.00 -18.05
CA ASN A 6 -13.88 -9.65 -17.55
C ASN A 6 -13.48 -10.86 -18.41
N ILE A 7 -13.36 -10.66 -19.70
CA ILE A 7 -13.08 -11.72 -20.69
C ILE A 7 -11.90 -12.59 -20.24
N GLY A 8 -12.12 -13.91 -20.28
CA GLY A 8 -11.12 -14.92 -19.96
C GLY A 8 -11.02 -15.29 -18.49
N ASP A 9 -11.75 -14.62 -17.58
CA ASP A 9 -11.82 -15.05 -16.18
C ASP A 9 -12.55 -16.40 -16.08
N CYS A 10 -11.88 -17.38 -15.51
CA CYS A 10 -12.42 -18.72 -15.30
C CYS A 10 -12.44 -19.07 -13.82
N ALA A 11 -13.51 -19.74 -13.40
CA ALA A 11 -13.64 -20.34 -12.08
C ALA A 11 -14.29 -21.72 -12.20
N ILE A 12 -14.03 -22.59 -11.25
CA ILE A 12 -14.70 -23.90 -11.16
C ILE A 12 -15.97 -23.70 -10.36
N ASN A 13 -17.09 -24.07 -10.95
CA ASN A 13 -18.38 -24.08 -10.25
C ASN A 13 -18.46 -25.27 -9.28
N LEU A 14 -18.90 -25.02 -8.05
CA LEU A 14 -18.98 -26.03 -6.98
C LEU A 14 -20.43 -26.44 -6.64
N TYR A 15 -21.42 -25.78 -7.24
CA TYR A 15 -22.85 -26.02 -7.00
C TYR A 15 -23.65 -25.71 -8.26
N ASP A 16 -24.86 -26.22 -8.34
CA ASP A 16 -25.77 -25.96 -9.47
C ASP A 16 -26.18 -24.49 -9.47
N CYS A 17 -25.97 -23.81 -10.60
CA CYS A 17 -26.33 -22.41 -10.77
C CYS A 17 -26.71 -22.12 -12.22
N ALA A 18 -27.54 -21.11 -12.41
CA ALA A 18 -27.76 -20.49 -13.71
C ALA A 18 -26.65 -19.42 -13.95
N CYS A 19 -26.22 -19.30 -15.20
CA CYS A 19 -25.29 -18.24 -15.59
C CYS A 19 -25.98 -17.29 -16.58
N THR A 20 -25.50 -16.04 -16.59
CA THR A 20 -25.94 -15.02 -17.54
C THR A 20 -25.34 -15.28 -18.91
N ASP A 21 -25.84 -14.62 -19.95
CA ASP A 21 -25.30 -14.58 -21.31
C ASP A 21 -23.85 -14.08 -21.43
N SER A 22 -23.34 -13.43 -20.37
CA SER A 22 -21.95 -12.98 -20.26
C SER A 22 -20.98 -14.08 -19.79
N VAL A 23 -21.47 -15.28 -19.50
CA VAL A 23 -20.69 -16.41 -18.97
C VAL A 23 -21.01 -17.69 -19.72
N VAL A 24 -19.98 -18.41 -20.15
CA VAL A 24 -20.11 -19.74 -20.79
C VAL A 24 -19.74 -20.84 -19.80
N GLY A 25 -20.61 -21.84 -19.66
CA GLY A 25 -20.33 -23.10 -18.97
C GLY A 25 -19.47 -23.99 -19.85
N ILE A 26 -18.31 -24.43 -19.33
CA ILE A 26 -17.43 -25.39 -20.04
C ILE A 26 -17.37 -26.65 -19.21
N THR A 27 -17.88 -27.75 -19.78
CA THR A 27 -17.85 -29.07 -19.15
C THR A 27 -16.78 -29.92 -19.84
N PRO A 28 -15.67 -30.23 -19.18
CA PRO A 28 -14.63 -31.07 -19.78
C PRO A 28 -15.13 -32.52 -19.94
N SER A 29 -14.64 -33.20 -20.96
CA SER A 29 -14.87 -34.65 -21.11
C SER A 29 -14.10 -35.43 -20.04
N THR A 30 -14.36 -36.72 -19.91
CA THR A 30 -13.70 -37.62 -18.95
C THR A 30 -12.17 -37.71 -19.13
N ALA A 31 -11.67 -37.35 -20.32
CA ALA A 31 -10.23 -37.32 -20.61
C ALA A 31 -9.51 -36.04 -20.09
N HIS A 32 -10.25 -35.09 -19.53
CA HIS A 32 -9.69 -33.80 -19.14
C HIS A 32 -9.96 -33.46 -17.68
N SER A 33 -8.95 -32.88 -17.03
CA SER A 33 -9.06 -32.37 -15.66
C SER A 33 -9.66 -30.96 -15.65
N ASN A 34 -10.80 -30.79 -14.96
CA ASN A 34 -11.44 -29.49 -14.78
C ASN A 34 -10.47 -28.44 -14.13
N LYS A 35 -9.68 -28.87 -13.13
CA LYS A 35 -8.67 -28.01 -12.48
C LYS A 35 -7.57 -27.60 -13.44
N TYR A 36 -7.05 -28.54 -14.27
CA TYR A 36 -6.05 -28.22 -15.28
C TYR A 36 -6.60 -27.21 -16.30
N LEU A 37 -7.78 -27.46 -16.82
CA LEU A 37 -8.43 -26.60 -17.80
C LEU A 37 -8.64 -25.17 -17.23
N ASN A 38 -9.05 -25.08 -15.97
CA ASN A 38 -9.19 -23.78 -15.30
C ASN A 38 -7.87 -23.01 -15.25
N PHE A 39 -6.76 -23.66 -14.89
CA PHE A 39 -5.43 -23.02 -14.93
C PHE A 39 -5.01 -22.64 -16.34
N TYR A 40 -5.24 -23.52 -17.31
CA TYR A 40 -4.89 -23.31 -18.70
C TYR A 40 -5.60 -22.08 -19.29
N LEU A 41 -6.91 -21.99 -19.10
CA LEU A 41 -7.71 -20.87 -19.60
C LEU A 41 -7.36 -19.56 -18.91
N ASN A 42 -7.22 -19.55 -17.59
CA ASN A 42 -6.78 -18.36 -16.85
C ASN A 42 -5.37 -17.87 -17.28
N ASN A 43 -4.46 -18.77 -17.64
CA ASN A 43 -3.13 -18.40 -18.15
C ASN A 43 -3.20 -17.74 -19.54
N ARG A 44 -4.26 -17.95 -20.30
CA ARG A 44 -4.49 -17.36 -21.62
C ARG A 44 -5.41 -16.13 -21.63
N LYS A 45 -5.76 -15.62 -20.47
CA LYS A 45 -6.69 -14.50 -20.33
C LYS A 45 -6.31 -13.27 -21.18
N ASP A 46 -5.02 -12.90 -21.22
CA ASP A 46 -4.57 -11.76 -22.01
C ASP A 46 -4.69 -12.01 -23.51
N VAL A 47 -4.49 -13.26 -23.96
CA VAL A 47 -4.71 -13.67 -25.35
C VAL A 47 -6.19 -13.50 -25.70
N PHE A 48 -7.10 -13.98 -24.86
CA PHE A 48 -8.55 -13.83 -25.08
C PHE A 48 -8.97 -12.35 -25.16
N ARG A 49 -8.40 -11.49 -24.32
CA ARG A 49 -8.66 -10.05 -24.36
C ARG A 49 -8.13 -9.36 -25.61
N TYR A 50 -6.98 -9.82 -26.11
CA TYR A 50 -6.35 -9.29 -27.30
C TYR A 50 -7.15 -9.65 -28.58
N ILE A 51 -7.61 -10.89 -28.69
CA ILE A 51 -8.33 -11.39 -29.88
C ILE A 51 -9.83 -11.05 -29.86
N ALA A 52 -10.38 -10.62 -28.72
CA ALA A 52 -11.76 -10.16 -28.65
C ALA A 52 -11.97 -8.98 -29.61
N PRO A 53 -12.98 -9.01 -30.49
CA PRO A 53 -13.23 -7.95 -31.47
C PRO A 53 -13.34 -6.58 -30.80
N GLU A 54 -12.78 -5.55 -31.45
CA GLU A 54 -12.97 -4.17 -31.02
C GLU A 54 -14.38 -3.70 -31.39
N GLY A 55 -15.17 -3.29 -30.40
CA GLY A 55 -16.51 -2.75 -30.56
C GLY A 55 -16.97 -2.07 -29.27
N ALA A 56 -18.18 -1.53 -29.25
CA ALA A 56 -18.77 -0.87 -28.08
C ALA A 56 -18.78 -1.78 -26.83
N GLN A 57 -18.81 -3.08 -27.02
CA GLN A 57 -18.69 -4.11 -25.99
C GLN A 57 -17.84 -5.26 -26.53
N LYS A 58 -16.65 -5.47 -25.94
CA LYS A 58 -15.80 -6.62 -26.30
C LYS A 58 -16.46 -7.91 -25.80
N ASN A 59 -16.71 -8.84 -26.72
CA ASN A 59 -17.27 -10.17 -26.43
C ASN A 59 -16.53 -11.23 -27.23
N ILE A 60 -16.38 -12.42 -26.64
CA ILE A 60 -15.94 -13.63 -27.34
C ILE A 60 -17.19 -14.50 -27.54
N ASN A 61 -17.46 -14.98 -28.78
CA ASN A 61 -18.54 -15.92 -29.02
C ASN A 61 -18.11 -17.37 -28.74
N VAL A 62 -19.09 -18.24 -28.57
CA VAL A 62 -18.87 -19.66 -28.24
C VAL A 62 -18.16 -20.39 -29.38
N GLU A 63 -18.52 -20.13 -30.63
CA GLU A 63 -17.92 -20.73 -31.83
C GLU A 63 -16.40 -20.48 -31.88
N PHE A 64 -15.99 -19.27 -31.53
CA PHE A 64 -14.57 -18.97 -31.43
C PHE A 64 -13.87 -19.78 -30.31
N LEU A 65 -14.49 -19.92 -29.13
CA LEU A 65 -13.94 -20.72 -28.04
C LEU A 65 -13.80 -22.20 -28.43
N GLU A 66 -14.77 -22.75 -29.16
CA GLU A 66 -14.75 -24.13 -29.66
C GLU A 66 -13.63 -24.38 -30.66
N SER A 67 -13.23 -23.37 -31.43
CA SER A 67 -12.14 -23.46 -32.41
C SER A 67 -10.74 -23.40 -31.79
N LEU A 68 -10.61 -23.05 -30.50
CA LEU A 68 -9.30 -22.82 -29.87
C LEU A 68 -8.56 -24.13 -29.57
N PRO A 69 -7.33 -24.30 -30.07
CA PRO A 69 -6.51 -25.46 -29.72
C PRO A 69 -6.05 -25.36 -28.25
N ILE A 70 -6.27 -26.45 -27.52
CA ILE A 70 -5.83 -26.60 -26.13
C ILE A 70 -4.71 -27.65 -26.09
N VAL A 71 -3.58 -27.28 -25.43
CA VAL A 71 -2.52 -28.23 -25.13
C VAL A 71 -3.00 -29.16 -24.01
N THR A 72 -3.14 -30.43 -24.30
CA THR A 72 -3.67 -31.44 -23.38
C THR A 72 -2.67 -32.58 -23.20
N PRO A 73 -1.84 -32.60 -22.16
CA PRO A 73 -1.06 -33.78 -21.82
C PRO A 73 -1.96 -34.92 -21.35
N PRO A 74 -1.46 -36.16 -21.18
CA PRO A 74 -2.22 -37.23 -20.59
C PRO A 74 -2.89 -36.87 -19.27
N LEU A 75 -4.08 -37.45 -19.00
CA LEU A 75 -4.87 -37.07 -17.80
C LEU A 75 -4.12 -37.17 -16.47
N PRO A 76 -3.25 -38.17 -16.20
CA PRO A 76 -2.44 -38.21 -15.00
C PRO A 76 -1.53 -36.97 -14.86
N GLU A 77 -0.90 -36.55 -15.96
CA GLU A 77 -0.05 -35.34 -15.97
C GLU A 77 -0.87 -34.07 -15.77
N GLN A 78 -2.05 -33.94 -16.39
CA GLN A 78 -2.96 -32.82 -16.14
C GLN A 78 -3.31 -32.70 -14.65
N ARG A 79 -3.63 -33.81 -14.00
CA ARG A 79 -3.94 -33.87 -12.56
C ARG A 79 -2.76 -33.43 -11.73
N LYS A 80 -1.55 -33.89 -12.07
CA LYS A 80 -0.35 -33.55 -11.35
C LYS A 80 0.04 -32.08 -11.50
N ILE A 81 -0.06 -31.52 -12.71
CA ILE A 81 0.12 -30.08 -12.95
C ILE A 81 -0.89 -29.27 -12.13
N ALA A 82 -2.15 -29.68 -12.13
CA ALA A 82 -3.18 -28.99 -11.35
C ALA A 82 -2.96 -29.08 -9.84
N GLU A 83 -2.43 -30.18 -9.33
CA GLU A 83 -2.02 -30.35 -7.94
C GLU A 83 -0.89 -29.39 -7.55
N ILE A 84 0.17 -29.35 -8.38
CA ILE A 84 1.31 -28.44 -8.19
C ILE A 84 0.84 -26.99 -8.16
N LEU A 85 0.11 -26.54 -9.19
CA LEU A 85 -0.38 -25.16 -9.26
C LEU A 85 -1.35 -24.82 -8.14
N GLY A 86 -2.20 -25.78 -7.73
CA GLY A 86 -3.11 -25.62 -6.59
C GLY A 86 -2.36 -25.49 -5.24
N THR A 87 -1.18 -26.10 -5.11
CA THR A 87 -0.35 -25.92 -3.91
C THR A 87 0.17 -24.49 -3.82
N TRP A 88 0.57 -23.89 -4.96
CA TRP A 88 0.96 -22.49 -5.02
C TRP A 88 -0.21 -21.56 -4.69
N ASP A 89 -1.43 -21.87 -5.14
CA ASP A 89 -2.61 -21.07 -4.79
C ASP A 89 -2.87 -21.07 -3.29
N ARG A 90 -2.80 -22.24 -2.66
CA ARG A 90 -2.95 -22.34 -1.19
C ARG A 90 -1.87 -21.55 -0.45
N ALA A 91 -0.61 -21.60 -0.92
CA ALA A 91 0.48 -20.83 -0.33
C ALA A 91 0.23 -19.32 -0.44
N ILE A 92 -0.18 -18.84 -1.61
CA ILE A 92 -0.52 -17.44 -1.86
C ILE A 92 -1.68 -16.99 -0.98
N GLU A 93 -2.74 -17.79 -0.88
CA GLU A 93 -3.89 -17.50 -0.04
C GLU A 93 -3.53 -17.44 1.45
N THR A 94 -2.77 -18.43 1.94
CA THR A 94 -2.28 -18.46 3.33
C THR A 94 -1.43 -17.23 3.65
N GLN A 95 -0.53 -16.86 2.73
CA GLN A 95 0.31 -15.68 2.88
C GLN A 95 -0.52 -14.39 2.92
N GLN A 96 -1.55 -14.27 2.08
CA GLN A 96 -2.47 -13.13 2.09
C GLN A 96 -3.28 -13.04 3.39
N GLN A 97 -3.75 -14.18 3.91
CA GLN A 97 -4.47 -14.25 5.19
C GLN A 97 -3.56 -13.83 6.36
N LEU A 98 -2.29 -14.23 6.34
CA LEU A 98 -1.30 -13.80 7.32
C LEU A 98 -1.10 -12.29 7.29
N ILE A 99 -0.89 -11.67 6.12
CA ILE A 99 -0.77 -10.22 5.96
C ILE A 99 -2.01 -9.50 6.52
N ASN A 100 -3.21 -10.00 6.25
CA ASN A 100 -4.45 -9.43 6.78
C ASN A 100 -4.51 -9.52 8.31
N SER A 101 -4.03 -10.61 8.89
CA SER A 101 -3.96 -10.81 10.36
C SER A 101 -2.95 -9.86 11.01
N LEU A 102 -1.74 -9.75 10.43
CA LEU A 102 -0.69 -8.84 10.89
C LEU A 102 -1.13 -7.37 10.81
N THR A 103 -1.84 -7.00 9.74
CA THR A 103 -2.40 -5.66 9.58
C THR A 103 -3.40 -5.34 10.68
N ARG A 104 -4.28 -6.30 11.04
CA ARG A 104 -5.23 -6.15 12.15
C ARG A 104 -4.50 -6.05 13.50
N ARG A 105 -3.48 -6.89 13.73
CA ARG A 105 -2.64 -6.85 14.93
C ARG A 105 -1.96 -5.49 15.10
N LYS A 106 -1.29 -4.98 14.05
CA LYS A 106 -0.68 -3.65 14.05
C LYS A 106 -1.68 -2.56 14.41
N LYS A 107 -2.87 -2.56 13.79
CA LYS A 107 -3.92 -1.58 14.09
C LYS A 107 -4.35 -1.63 15.56
N ALA A 108 -4.50 -2.82 16.14
CA ALA A 108 -4.84 -3.00 17.56
C ALA A 108 -3.72 -2.47 18.47
N LEU A 109 -2.45 -2.80 18.16
CA LEU A 109 -1.29 -2.27 18.90
C LEU A 109 -1.21 -0.74 18.85
N MET A 110 -1.42 -0.13 17.67
CA MET A 110 -1.51 1.32 17.56
C MET A 110 -2.59 1.92 18.48
N GLN A 111 -3.78 1.32 18.52
CA GLN A 111 -4.86 1.80 19.37
C GLN A 111 -4.54 1.67 20.87
N GLN A 112 -3.84 0.64 21.27
CA GLN A 112 -3.47 0.40 22.68
C GLN A 112 -2.29 1.27 23.10
N LEU A 113 -1.20 1.23 22.35
CA LEU A 113 0.07 1.86 22.72
C LEU A 113 0.06 3.39 22.52
N LEU A 114 -0.55 3.90 21.45
CA LEU A 114 -0.59 5.35 21.17
C LEU A 114 -1.66 6.10 21.98
N THR A 115 -2.44 5.43 22.77
CA THR A 115 -3.42 6.04 23.68
C THR A 115 -3.07 5.89 25.15
N GLY A 116 -2.01 5.15 25.46
CA GLY A 116 -1.63 4.83 26.84
C GLY A 116 -2.59 3.86 27.55
N LYS A 117 -3.55 3.24 26.82
CA LYS A 117 -4.45 2.22 27.38
C LYS A 117 -3.69 0.99 27.88
N THR A 118 -2.65 0.63 27.16
CA THR A 118 -1.73 -0.43 27.56
C THR A 118 -0.34 0.20 27.67
N ARG A 119 0.28 0.04 28.84
CA ARG A 119 1.65 0.50 29.09
C ARG A 119 2.61 -0.65 28.81
N LEU A 120 3.78 -0.30 28.34
CA LEU A 120 4.86 -1.28 28.20
C LEU A 120 5.41 -1.65 29.60
N PRO A 121 5.84 -2.92 29.82
CA PRO A 121 6.47 -3.31 31.06
C PRO A 121 7.68 -2.42 31.41
N GLY A 122 7.81 -2.05 32.68
CA GLY A 122 8.89 -1.18 33.16
C GLY A 122 8.63 0.32 33.04
N PHE A 123 7.49 0.75 32.48
CA PHE A 123 7.10 2.14 32.44
C PHE A 123 5.87 2.42 33.27
N GLU A 124 5.98 3.40 34.18
CA GLU A 124 4.95 3.78 35.14
C GLU A 124 4.58 5.26 35.02
N GLY A 125 3.59 5.69 35.81
CA GLY A 125 3.10 7.06 35.86
C GLY A 125 2.12 7.43 34.72
N ALA A 126 1.34 8.48 34.93
CA ALA A 126 0.35 8.95 33.98
C ALA A 126 1.00 9.67 32.79
N TRP A 127 0.48 9.48 31.60
CA TRP A 127 0.88 10.28 30.44
C TRP A 127 0.56 11.75 30.66
N LYS A 128 1.44 12.61 30.19
CA LYS A 128 1.30 14.07 30.31
C LYS A 128 0.50 14.63 29.15
N LEU A 129 -0.46 15.50 29.45
CA LEU A 129 -1.16 16.30 28.44
C LEU A 129 -0.33 17.56 28.17
N ILE A 130 0.22 17.67 26.97
CA ILE A 130 1.14 18.74 26.56
C ILE A 130 0.62 19.40 25.29
N LYS A 131 0.71 20.72 25.19
CA LYS A 131 0.38 21.45 23.96
C LYS A 131 1.38 21.10 22.86
N ILE A 132 0.91 20.94 21.63
CA ILE A 132 1.76 20.65 20.47
C ILE A 132 2.78 21.78 20.26
N GLY A 133 2.40 23.03 20.54
CA GLY A 133 3.29 24.17 20.47
C GLY A 133 4.40 24.21 21.51
N ASP A 134 4.28 23.42 22.60
CA ASP A 134 5.36 23.28 23.58
C ASP A 134 6.40 22.24 23.14
N LEU A 135 6.01 21.33 22.23
CA LEU A 135 6.85 20.24 21.73
C LEU A 135 7.61 20.61 20.45
N PHE A 136 7.02 21.45 19.62
CA PHE A 136 7.56 21.78 18.29
C PHE A 136 7.80 23.27 18.09
N GLU A 137 8.77 23.57 17.23
CA GLU A 137 8.95 24.89 16.61
C GLU A 137 8.98 24.78 15.08
N GLU A 138 8.52 25.84 14.41
CA GLU A 138 8.60 25.94 12.95
C GLU A 138 10.03 26.33 12.55
N ILE A 139 10.61 25.57 11.60
CA ILE A 139 11.87 25.92 10.99
C ILE A 139 11.69 26.21 9.49
N LYS A 140 12.41 27.23 9.01
CA LYS A 140 12.45 27.60 7.60
C LYS A 140 13.88 27.58 7.12
N ARG A 141 14.20 26.67 6.21
CA ARG A 141 15.50 26.58 5.53
C ARG A 141 15.29 26.94 4.05
N PRO A 142 15.36 28.23 3.67
CA PRO A 142 15.12 28.67 2.31
C PRO A 142 16.16 28.07 1.37
N VAL A 143 15.71 27.72 0.16
CA VAL A 143 16.60 27.24 -0.89
C VAL A 143 17.37 28.44 -1.46
N ASN A 144 18.70 28.30 -1.55
CA ASN A 144 19.51 29.24 -2.33
C ASN A 144 19.30 28.94 -3.82
N TRP A 145 18.50 29.78 -4.48
CA TRP A 145 17.91 29.48 -5.77
C TRP A 145 18.89 29.67 -6.93
N ASN A 146 19.00 28.66 -7.80
CA ASN A 146 19.74 28.74 -9.04
C ASN A 146 18.92 28.10 -10.19
N GLU A 147 18.74 28.81 -11.29
CA GLU A 147 17.93 28.34 -12.43
C GLU A 147 18.54 27.15 -13.17
N GLY A 148 19.86 26.98 -13.11
CA GLY A 148 20.60 25.90 -13.73
C GLY A 148 20.64 24.61 -12.91
N ASN A 149 20.30 24.68 -11.61
CA ASN A 149 20.35 23.50 -10.74
C ASN A 149 19.10 22.63 -10.88
N LEU A 150 19.30 21.32 -10.76
CA LEU A 150 18.21 20.34 -10.65
C LEU A 150 17.79 20.20 -9.17
N TYR A 151 16.50 20.22 -8.91
CA TYR A 151 15.94 20.14 -7.56
C TYR A 151 15.11 18.88 -7.39
N ASP A 152 15.42 18.09 -6.35
CA ASP A 152 14.64 16.94 -5.93
C ASP A 152 13.40 17.40 -5.17
N LEU A 153 12.30 17.51 -5.89
CA LEU A 153 11.02 17.92 -5.33
C LEU A 153 10.38 16.78 -4.56
N VAL A 154 9.99 17.04 -3.32
CA VAL A 154 9.30 16.07 -2.49
C VAL A 154 7.92 16.55 -2.08
N SER A 155 7.04 15.60 -1.81
CA SER A 155 5.67 15.84 -1.33
C SER A 155 5.28 14.79 -0.31
N VAL A 156 4.26 15.10 0.51
CA VAL A 156 3.66 14.17 1.47
C VAL A 156 2.32 13.71 0.95
N ARG A 157 2.12 12.38 0.89
CA ARG A 157 0.87 11.77 0.44
C ARG A 157 -0.23 11.92 1.48
N ARG A 158 -1.47 11.99 1.00
CA ARG A 158 -2.69 11.85 1.82
C ARG A 158 -2.72 10.48 2.53
N ARG A 159 -3.59 10.35 3.54
CA ARG A 159 -3.84 9.11 4.28
C ARG A 159 -2.57 8.53 4.93
N SER A 160 -1.74 9.41 5.48
CA SER A 160 -0.45 9.06 6.11
C SER A 160 0.45 8.21 5.19
N GLY A 161 0.38 8.45 3.88
CA GLY A 161 1.14 7.69 2.87
C GLY A 161 2.62 8.07 2.78
N GLY A 162 3.12 8.91 3.69
CA GLY A 162 4.53 9.30 3.77
C GLY A 162 5.01 10.18 2.62
N PHE A 163 6.31 10.34 2.55
CA PHE A 163 6.99 11.12 1.52
C PHE A 163 7.09 10.38 0.19
N PHE A 164 7.16 11.14 -0.90
CA PHE A 164 7.50 10.64 -2.22
C PHE A 164 8.24 11.70 -3.04
N PHE A 165 9.13 11.26 -3.91
CA PHE A 165 9.73 12.14 -4.90
C PHE A 165 8.71 12.47 -5.99
N ARG A 166 8.70 13.73 -6.36
CA ARG A 166 8.09 14.21 -7.60
C ARG A 166 9.13 14.13 -8.73
N THR A 167 8.71 14.39 -9.96
CA THR A 167 9.67 14.58 -11.06
C THR A 167 10.63 15.71 -10.71
N PRO A 168 11.96 15.47 -10.72
CA PRO A 168 12.95 16.53 -10.54
C PRO A 168 12.80 17.58 -11.63
N LEU A 169 13.00 18.84 -11.28
CA LEU A 169 12.89 19.97 -12.23
C LEU A 169 14.09 20.88 -12.08
N TYR A 170 14.54 21.44 -13.19
CA TYR A 170 15.49 22.54 -13.18
C TYR A 170 14.87 23.80 -12.57
N GLY A 171 15.66 24.62 -11.91
CA GLY A 171 15.20 25.84 -11.28
C GLY A 171 14.38 26.75 -12.21
N ARG A 172 14.77 26.88 -13.49
CA ARG A 172 14.02 27.62 -14.52
C ARG A 172 12.60 27.11 -14.79
N GLU A 173 12.34 25.79 -14.57
CA GLU A 173 11.05 25.15 -14.82
C GLU A 173 10.08 25.29 -13.63
N ILE A 174 10.61 25.60 -12.44
CA ILE A 174 9.82 25.71 -11.22
C ILE A 174 9.16 27.09 -11.14
N LYS A 175 7.84 27.14 -11.27
CA LYS A 175 7.07 28.40 -11.25
C LYS A 175 7.11 29.11 -9.90
N THR A 176 7.05 28.35 -8.79
CA THR A 176 7.04 28.90 -7.42
C THR A 176 8.44 28.86 -6.83
N LYS A 177 9.11 30.01 -6.77
CA LYS A 177 10.48 30.11 -6.26
C LYS A 177 10.59 30.03 -4.72
N LYS A 178 9.48 30.12 -3.99
CA LYS A 178 9.48 29.98 -2.52
C LYS A 178 9.53 28.50 -2.13
N MET A 179 10.75 28.00 -1.99
CA MET A 179 11.03 26.60 -1.66
C MET A 179 11.87 26.52 -0.36
N PHE A 180 11.73 25.41 0.35
CA PHE A 180 12.41 25.13 1.60
C PHE A 180 13.00 23.72 1.58
N ILE A 181 14.09 23.52 2.33
CA ILE A 181 14.78 22.25 2.47
C ILE A 181 14.22 21.51 3.68
N THR A 182 13.88 20.22 3.53
CA THR A 182 13.57 19.32 4.64
C THR A 182 14.78 18.47 4.99
N ARG A 183 14.95 18.14 6.28
CA ARG A 183 16.00 17.25 6.75
C ARG A 183 15.42 16.02 7.42
N ASN A 184 16.22 14.95 7.44
CA ASN A 184 15.84 13.75 8.18
C ASN A 184 15.44 14.09 9.62
N GLY A 185 14.31 13.56 10.08
CA GLY A 185 13.75 13.82 11.40
C GLY A 185 12.82 15.04 11.49
N ASP A 186 12.80 15.93 10.50
CA ASP A 186 11.82 17.03 10.45
C ASP A 186 10.40 16.47 10.30
N PHE A 187 9.43 17.05 11.01
CA PHE A 187 8.02 16.74 10.79
C PHE A 187 7.39 17.74 9.82
N VAL A 188 6.89 17.27 8.70
CA VAL A 188 6.41 18.12 7.60
C VAL A 188 4.89 17.98 7.44
N ILE A 189 4.21 19.14 7.35
CA ILE A 189 2.76 19.26 7.23
C ILE A 189 2.40 19.99 5.93
N SER A 190 1.55 19.40 5.11
CA SER A 190 0.96 20.09 3.95
C SER A 190 -0.21 20.97 4.38
N LYS A 191 -0.10 22.30 4.22
CA LYS A 191 -1.16 23.26 4.59
C LYS A 191 -2.50 22.99 3.89
N MET A 192 -2.46 22.46 2.68
CA MET A 192 -3.63 22.26 1.84
C MET A 192 -4.22 20.84 1.95
N GLN A 193 -3.44 19.88 2.47
CA GLN A 193 -3.83 18.46 2.42
C GLN A 193 -3.74 17.76 3.78
N VAL A 194 -3.44 18.50 4.84
CA VAL A 194 -3.29 17.94 6.19
C VAL A 194 -4.59 17.33 6.71
N VAL A 195 -5.73 17.91 6.38
CA VAL A 195 -7.07 17.35 6.72
C VAL A 195 -7.28 15.94 6.16
N HIS A 196 -6.57 15.60 5.10
CA HIS A 196 -6.52 14.26 4.52
C HIS A 196 -5.31 13.44 5.00
N GLY A 197 -4.60 13.88 6.06
CA GLY A 197 -3.46 13.19 6.65
C GLY A 197 -2.16 13.33 5.84
N ALA A 198 -1.97 14.43 5.09
CA ALA A 198 -0.71 14.71 4.43
C ALA A 198 0.26 15.41 5.40
N MET A 199 0.72 14.66 6.38
CA MET A 199 1.76 15.03 7.35
C MET A 199 2.59 13.79 7.68
N ALA A 200 3.91 13.95 7.84
CA ALA A 200 4.83 12.86 8.15
C ALA A 200 6.19 13.39 8.59
N MET A 201 6.95 12.54 9.29
CA MET A 201 8.37 12.77 9.54
C MET A 201 9.17 12.48 8.26
N THR A 202 10.17 13.32 7.98
CA THR A 202 11.09 13.16 6.84
C THR A 202 12.02 11.98 7.06
N PRO A 203 11.93 10.90 6.29
CA PRO A 203 12.85 9.76 6.38
C PRO A 203 14.24 10.11 5.81
N PRO A 204 15.30 9.31 6.12
CA PRO A 204 16.67 9.55 5.63
C PRO A 204 16.77 9.68 4.11
N LYS A 205 15.98 8.89 3.36
CA LYS A 205 15.94 8.90 1.89
C LYS A 205 15.57 10.27 1.30
N PHE A 206 14.84 11.11 2.05
CA PHE A 206 14.35 12.42 1.62
C PHE A 206 15.08 13.57 2.30
N HIS A 207 16.27 13.28 2.89
CA HIS A 207 17.15 14.30 3.43
C HIS A 207 17.52 15.32 2.35
N GLU A 208 17.44 16.61 2.68
CA GLU A 208 17.61 17.73 1.76
C GLU A 208 16.63 17.79 0.58
N GLY A 209 15.50 17.11 0.70
CA GLY A 209 14.40 17.24 -0.26
C GLY A 209 13.77 18.63 -0.24
N HIS A 210 13.25 19.07 -1.39
CA HIS A 210 12.73 20.41 -1.59
C HIS A 210 11.20 20.43 -1.54
N VAL A 211 10.63 21.22 -0.60
CA VAL A 211 9.18 21.43 -0.47
C VAL A 211 8.81 22.87 -0.80
N SER A 212 7.63 23.09 -1.33
CA SER A 212 7.11 24.44 -1.61
C SER A 212 6.67 25.15 -0.33
N GLY A 213 6.43 26.47 -0.40
CA GLY A 213 5.87 27.27 0.72
C GLY A 213 4.48 26.82 1.20
N SER A 214 3.86 25.83 0.55
CA SER A 214 2.63 25.17 1.01
C SER A 214 2.86 24.15 2.12
N TYR A 215 4.10 23.88 2.48
CA TYR A 215 4.47 23.02 3.58
C TYR A 215 4.96 23.80 4.78
N ILE A 216 4.75 23.24 5.95
CA ILE A 216 5.32 23.67 7.23
C ILE A 216 6.29 22.57 7.66
N THR A 217 7.47 22.97 8.11
CA THR A 217 8.48 22.05 8.65
C THR A 217 8.64 22.35 10.13
N LEU A 218 8.51 21.32 10.96
CA LEU A 218 8.60 21.38 12.40
C LEU A 218 9.80 20.56 12.89
N ILE A 219 10.49 21.09 13.92
CA ILE A 219 11.53 20.35 14.65
C ILE A 219 11.15 20.30 16.14
N PRO A 220 11.62 19.30 16.90
CA PRO A 220 11.38 19.26 18.33
C PRO A 220 12.12 20.41 19.02
N LYS A 221 11.44 21.08 19.96
CA LYS A 221 12.09 22.10 20.81
C LYS A 221 13.13 21.50 21.75
N ASP A 222 12.82 20.32 22.27
CA ASP A 222 13.74 19.57 23.14
C ASP A 222 13.74 18.09 22.73
N PRO A 223 14.77 17.64 22.00
CA PRO A 223 14.91 16.24 21.59
C PRO A 223 15.14 15.25 22.75
N SER A 224 15.47 15.74 23.96
CA SER A 224 15.68 14.87 25.12
C SER A 224 14.38 14.41 25.78
N ILE A 225 13.28 15.11 25.52
CA ILE A 225 11.96 14.80 26.11
C ILE A 225 10.92 14.37 25.09
N PHE A 226 11.19 14.62 23.81
CA PHE A 226 10.20 14.37 22.75
C PHE A 226 10.79 13.70 21.51
N HIS A 227 10.26 12.53 21.20
CA HIS A 227 10.68 11.68 20.09
C HIS A 227 9.77 11.88 18.86
N VAL A 228 10.26 12.58 17.84
CA VAL A 228 9.49 12.88 16.62
C VAL A 228 8.91 11.64 15.92
N PRO A 229 9.62 10.49 15.82
CA PRO A 229 9.04 9.26 15.27
C PRO A 229 7.81 8.76 16.04
N PHE A 230 7.72 8.97 17.36
CA PHE A 230 6.51 8.69 18.13
C PHE A 230 5.35 9.58 17.68
N PHE A 231 5.59 10.87 17.45
CA PHE A 231 4.59 11.79 16.94
C PHE A 231 4.16 11.42 15.50
N ASP A 232 5.06 10.93 14.67
CA ASP A 232 4.72 10.43 13.33
C ASP A 232 3.70 9.29 13.39
N TRP A 233 3.84 8.37 14.37
CA TRP A 233 2.82 7.35 14.63
C TRP A 233 1.52 7.93 15.15
N LEU A 234 1.55 8.89 16.08
CA LEU A 234 0.36 9.60 16.55
C LEU A 234 -0.35 10.30 15.38
N SER A 235 0.38 10.89 14.44
CA SER A 235 -0.16 11.62 13.29
C SER A 235 -1.03 10.76 12.39
N ARG A 236 -0.87 9.43 12.42
CA ARG A 236 -1.67 8.45 11.67
C ARG A 236 -2.98 8.08 12.37
N THR A 237 -3.26 8.64 13.56
CA THR A 237 -4.47 8.36 14.33
C THR A 237 -5.63 9.28 13.95
N ARG A 238 -6.87 8.81 14.16
CA ARG A 238 -8.08 9.63 13.97
C ARG A 238 -8.05 10.92 14.82
N ARG A 239 -7.45 10.87 16.01
CA ARG A 239 -7.33 12.03 16.89
C ARG A 239 -6.51 13.13 16.23
N LEU A 240 -5.34 12.82 15.68
CA LEU A 240 -4.50 13.83 15.03
C LEU A 240 -5.12 14.35 13.73
N TYR A 241 -5.82 13.51 12.97
CA TYR A 241 -6.61 13.97 11.83
C TYR A 241 -7.68 14.96 12.25
N HIS A 242 -8.37 14.71 13.36
CA HIS A 242 -9.35 15.63 13.91
C HIS A 242 -8.71 16.94 14.36
N LEU A 243 -7.57 16.91 15.08
CA LEU A 243 -6.85 18.12 15.47
C LEU A 243 -6.39 18.93 14.24
N ALA A 244 -5.93 18.28 13.19
CA ALA A 244 -5.58 18.93 11.93
C ALA A 244 -6.81 19.58 11.26
N LEU A 245 -7.96 18.91 11.30
CA LEU A 245 -9.21 19.43 10.74
C LEU A 245 -9.67 20.69 11.48
N ILE A 246 -9.78 20.67 12.81
CA ILE A 246 -10.23 21.83 13.61
C ILE A 246 -9.22 22.99 13.61
N SER A 247 -7.98 22.72 13.21
CA SER A 247 -6.93 23.73 12.98
C SER A 247 -6.87 24.20 11.53
N SER A 248 -7.88 23.86 10.70
CA SER A 248 -7.96 24.24 9.29
C SER A 248 -9.22 25.04 9.04
N HIS A 249 -9.12 26.16 8.33
CA HIS A 249 -10.20 27.08 8.07
C HIS A 249 -10.60 27.10 6.60
N GLY A 250 -11.87 27.15 6.33
CA GLY A 250 -12.47 27.18 4.99
C GLY A 250 -13.84 26.49 4.96
N VAL A 251 -14.63 26.80 3.95
CA VAL A 251 -16.01 26.26 3.82
C VAL A 251 -16.00 24.89 3.14
N ILE A 252 -15.06 24.68 2.23
CA ILE A 252 -14.93 23.45 1.45
C ILE A 252 -13.66 22.71 1.91
N ILE A 253 -13.78 21.45 2.32
CA ILE A 253 -12.69 20.66 2.89
C ILE A 253 -11.43 20.67 2.00
N GLU A 254 -11.60 20.55 0.69
CA GLU A 254 -10.49 20.55 -0.28
C GLU A 254 -9.77 21.90 -0.41
N LYS A 255 -10.40 22.98 0.09
CA LYS A 255 -9.89 24.36 0.04
C LYS A 255 -9.55 24.91 1.42
N MET A 256 -9.69 24.10 2.47
CA MET A 256 -9.31 24.52 3.82
C MET A 256 -7.80 24.77 3.90
N THR A 257 -7.46 25.82 4.65
CA THR A 257 -6.06 26.18 4.90
C THR A 257 -5.71 25.95 6.37
N PHE A 258 -4.68 25.16 6.59
CA PHE A 258 -4.18 24.83 7.93
C PHE A 258 -3.50 26.04 8.60
N VAL A 259 -3.84 26.27 9.86
CA VAL A 259 -3.32 27.35 10.71
C VAL A 259 -2.48 26.74 11.82
N LEU A 260 -1.16 26.91 11.74
CA LEU A 260 -0.21 26.33 12.69
C LEU A 260 -0.45 26.78 14.13
N LYS A 261 -0.82 28.04 14.33
CA LYS A 261 -1.12 28.61 15.66
C LYS A 261 -2.25 27.85 16.37
N ASP A 262 -3.32 27.52 15.63
CA ASP A 262 -4.47 26.77 16.17
C ASP A 262 -4.09 25.33 16.48
N PHE A 263 -3.26 24.74 15.61
CA PHE A 263 -2.71 23.39 15.85
C PHE A 263 -1.83 23.34 17.11
N TYR A 264 -1.00 24.33 17.31
CA TYR A 264 -0.14 24.47 18.49
C TYR A 264 -0.90 24.60 19.81
N ASN A 265 -2.10 25.17 19.78
CA ASN A 265 -2.98 25.29 20.95
C ASN A 265 -3.65 23.98 21.37
N ASN A 266 -3.66 22.98 20.49
CA ASN A 266 -4.20 21.66 20.82
C ASN A 266 -3.20 20.87 21.68
N SER A 267 -3.76 20.01 22.54
CA SER A 267 -2.95 19.16 23.43
C SER A 267 -3.05 17.70 23.04
N ILE A 268 -1.94 17.01 23.19
CA ILE A 268 -1.80 15.57 23.03
C ILE A 268 -1.28 14.93 24.31
N SER A 269 -1.65 13.69 24.56
CA SER A 269 -1.14 12.91 25.67
C SER A 269 0.07 12.09 25.20
N ILE A 270 1.20 12.23 25.88
CA ILE A 270 2.44 11.52 25.56
C ILE A 270 3.06 10.90 26.81
N PRO A 271 3.82 9.78 26.67
CA PRO A 271 4.63 9.26 27.77
C PRO A 271 5.59 10.33 28.29
N PRO A 272 5.75 10.50 29.61
CA PRO A 272 6.70 11.45 30.18
C PRO A 272 8.16 11.04 29.95
N ASN A 273 8.40 9.74 29.75
CA ASN A 273 9.70 9.15 29.53
C ASN A 273 9.95 8.95 28.04
N ILE A 274 11.08 9.46 27.52
CA ILE A 274 11.42 9.35 26.10
C ILE A 274 11.71 7.90 25.68
N GLU A 275 12.26 7.10 26.58
CA GLU A 275 12.53 5.69 26.31
C GLU A 275 11.24 4.91 26.05
N GLU A 276 10.11 5.27 26.70
CA GLU A 276 8.82 4.68 26.38
C GLU A 276 8.32 5.10 24.99
N GLN A 277 8.49 6.38 24.62
CA GLN A 277 8.16 6.86 23.27
C GLN A 277 8.96 6.09 22.20
N GLN A 278 10.26 5.88 22.45
CA GLN A 278 11.14 5.12 21.57
C GLN A 278 10.75 3.64 21.51
N ALA A 279 10.46 3.02 22.65
CA ALA A 279 10.06 1.61 22.71
C ALA A 279 8.74 1.36 21.94
N ILE A 280 7.75 2.24 22.10
CA ILE A 280 6.48 2.18 21.34
C ILE A 280 6.77 2.32 19.84
N THR A 281 7.60 3.28 19.46
CA THR A 281 7.99 3.50 18.07
C THR A 281 8.64 2.27 17.46
N ASN A 282 9.58 1.65 18.18
CA ASN A 282 10.29 0.46 17.71
C ASN A 282 9.35 -0.74 17.52
N ILE A 283 8.41 -0.96 18.44
CA ILE A 283 7.40 -2.02 18.29
C ILE A 283 6.56 -1.81 17.03
N LEU A 284 6.10 -0.59 16.78
CA LEU A 284 5.27 -0.28 15.62
C LEU A 284 6.06 -0.32 14.31
N ALA A 285 7.33 0.11 14.33
CA ALA A 285 8.24 -0.02 13.19
C ALA A 285 8.51 -1.48 12.84
N THR A 286 8.79 -2.33 13.84
CA THR A 286 8.95 -3.79 13.64
C THR A 286 7.71 -4.42 12.99
N CYS A 287 6.50 -3.95 13.34
CA CYS A 287 5.28 -4.43 12.66
C CYS A 287 5.22 -4.01 11.19
N ASP A 288 5.74 -2.81 10.83
CA ASP A 288 5.80 -2.37 9.43
C ASP A 288 6.83 -3.18 8.64
N ASP A 289 8.00 -3.44 9.22
CA ASP A 289 9.04 -4.26 8.61
C ASP A 289 8.55 -5.70 8.37
N GLU A 290 7.87 -6.30 9.36
CA GLU A 290 7.25 -7.63 9.24
C GLU A 290 6.23 -7.66 8.10
N LEU A 291 5.33 -6.66 8.02
CA LEU A 291 4.35 -6.54 6.95
C LEU A 291 5.01 -6.36 5.57
N ALA A 292 6.08 -5.58 5.48
CA ALA A 292 6.82 -5.36 4.24
C ALA A 292 7.46 -6.66 3.74
N LEU A 293 8.11 -7.43 4.62
CA LEU A 293 8.71 -8.74 4.29
C LEU A 293 7.66 -9.74 3.81
N HIS A 294 6.52 -9.84 4.49
CA HIS A 294 5.44 -10.75 4.10
C HIS A 294 4.80 -10.33 2.78
N THR A 295 4.70 -9.03 2.49
CA THR A 295 4.21 -8.51 1.20
C THR A 295 5.17 -8.85 0.07
N GLN A 296 6.46 -8.65 0.27
CA GLN A 296 7.50 -9.04 -0.69
C GLN A 296 7.48 -10.56 -0.96
N HIS A 297 7.32 -11.37 0.08
CA HIS A 297 7.20 -12.82 -0.06
C HIS A 297 5.98 -13.21 -0.89
N LEU A 298 4.82 -12.57 -0.66
CA LEU A 298 3.60 -12.78 -1.45
C LEU A 298 3.83 -12.49 -2.93
N ASP A 299 4.50 -11.37 -3.24
CA ASP A 299 4.81 -11.00 -4.63
C ASP A 299 5.77 -12.00 -5.28
N SER A 300 6.75 -12.50 -4.54
CA SER A 300 7.65 -13.57 -4.98
C SER A 300 6.89 -14.86 -5.31
N LEU A 301 5.98 -15.31 -4.42
CA LEU A 301 5.14 -16.49 -4.66
C LEU A 301 4.30 -16.33 -5.94
N ARG A 302 3.69 -15.17 -6.14
CA ARG A 302 2.91 -14.86 -7.34
C ARG A 302 3.75 -14.89 -8.62
N GLN A 303 4.97 -14.36 -8.55
CA GLN A 303 5.90 -14.35 -9.68
C GLN A 303 6.36 -15.78 -10.02
N GLN A 304 6.75 -16.57 -9.02
CA GLN A 304 7.17 -17.96 -9.20
C GLN A 304 6.05 -18.81 -9.77
N LYS A 305 4.81 -18.68 -9.25
CA LYS A 305 3.63 -19.36 -9.82
C LYS A 305 3.43 -19.01 -11.29
N ARG A 306 3.52 -17.72 -11.67
CA ARG A 306 3.39 -17.30 -13.08
C ARG A 306 4.45 -17.95 -13.96
N GLY A 307 5.72 -17.98 -13.53
CA GLY A 307 6.79 -18.64 -14.26
C GLY A 307 6.54 -20.13 -14.44
N LEU A 308 6.08 -20.81 -13.38
CA LEU A 308 5.74 -22.23 -13.41
C LEU A 308 4.57 -22.52 -14.34
N MET A 309 3.51 -21.70 -14.31
CA MET A 309 2.38 -21.82 -15.23
C MET A 309 2.82 -21.72 -16.69
N GLN A 310 3.73 -20.78 -17.02
CA GLN A 310 4.24 -20.65 -18.38
C GLN A 310 5.03 -21.89 -18.86
N GLN A 311 5.69 -22.60 -17.95
CA GLN A 311 6.46 -23.81 -18.28
C GLN A 311 5.55 -25.03 -18.39
N LEU A 312 4.70 -25.28 -17.42
CA LEU A 312 3.88 -26.47 -17.31
C LEU A 312 2.69 -26.48 -18.27
N LEU A 313 1.96 -25.34 -18.38
CA LEU A 313 0.77 -25.27 -19.22
C LEU A 313 1.08 -25.14 -20.72
N THR A 314 2.32 -24.83 -21.08
CA THR A 314 2.77 -24.81 -22.49
C THR A 314 3.48 -26.08 -22.91
N GLY A 315 3.70 -27.02 -21.98
CA GLY A 315 4.43 -28.26 -22.24
C GLY A 315 5.95 -28.10 -22.39
N LYS A 316 6.51 -26.92 -22.07
CA LYS A 316 7.97 -26.70 -22.09
C LYS A 316 8.67 -27.58 -21.07
N ILE A 317 8.04 -27.85 -19.94
CA ILE A 317 8.47 -28.82 -18.93
C ILE A 317 7.35 -29.82 -18.75
N ARG A 318 7.71 -31.11 -18.80
CA ARG A 318 6.78 -32.23 -18.58
C ARG A 318 6.88 -32.69 -17.13
N VAL A 319 5.76 -33.11 -16.59
CA VAL A 319 5.71 -33.66 -15.23
C VAL A 319 5.69 -35.19 -15.33
N ILE A 320 6.69 -35.82 -14.70
CA ILE A 320 6.76 -37.27 -14.65
C ILE A 320 5.68 -37.78 -13.70
N THR A 321 4.83 -38.66 -14.20
CA THR A 321 3.86 -39.41 -13.40
C THR A 321 4.31 -40.86 -13.35
N TYR A 322 4.54 -41.36 -12.17
CA TYR A 322 4.73 -42.82 -11.98
C TYR A 322 3.32 -43.43 -11.95
N GLU A 323 3.09 -44.37 -12.84
CA GLU A 323 1.89 -45.23 -12.82
C GLU A 323 1.93 -46.18 -11.63
#